data_59ca819645389ad4bfc2a105347afe6a
#
_entry.id   59ca819645389ad4bfc2a105347afe6a
#
_cell.length_a   1.000
_cell.length_b   1.000
_cell.length_c   1.000
_cell.angle_alpha   90.00
_cell.angle_beta   90.00
_cell.angle_gamma   90.00
#
_symmetry.space_group_name_H-M   'P 1'
#
loop_
_entity.id
_entity.type
_entity.pdbx_description
1 polymer ?
#
loop_
_entity_poly.entity_id
_entity_poly.type
_entity_poly.pdbx_seq_one_letter_code
_entity_poly.pdbx_strand_id
1 'polypeptide(L)'
;INFKITDKGSPSLVQFKTVNIRVVGPPPVLQAPVLNLATRSAQITWVDYACKDKAVSMQIWRRVDSSTFVPDCVTGMPDFLGFSLIGTVPISTTTFNDNNGGNGLASGAKYCYRLVAVFPQPGGGESLVSQEVCLPPILADLPTITNVSVEVTSRTDGHIFIRWTKPYEADPGQFPPPYTYELHRAEGFSGNINLTPAFPGRRSDPDTTFLDTQLN
;
A
#
# COMPACT_ATOMS: atom_id res chain seq x y z
N ILE A 1 36.00 2.82 -1.24
CA ILE A 1 37.03 3.76 -1.70
C ILE A 1 37.93 4.12 -0.53
N ASN A 2 39.25 4.02 -0.73
CA ASN A 2 40.24 4.37 0.28
C ASN A 2 40.92 5.68 -0.11
N PHE A 3 40.94 6.60 0.83
CA PHE A 3 41.70 7.86 0.71
C PHE A 3 42.93 7.78 1.58
N LYS A 4 44.06 8.27 1.05
CA LYS A 4 45.31 8.43 1.76
C LYS A 4 45.65 9.91 1.80
N ILE A 5 45.89 10.42 2.99
CA ILE A 5 46.45 11.78 3.19
C ILE A 5 47.86 11.61 3.73
N THR A 6 48.79 12.34 3.14
CA THR A 6 50.20 12.36 3.56
C THR A 6 50.60 13.82 3.69
N ASP A 7 51.20 14.17 4.81
CA ASP A 7 51.82 15.50 4.95
C ASP A 7 53.23 15.53 4.30
N LYS A 8 53.83 16.69 4.26
CA LYS A 8 55.20 16.90 3.75
C LYS A 8 56.21 17.02 4.86
N GLY A 9 55.87 16.56 6.07
CA GLY A 9 56.81 16.58 7.23
C GLY A 9 57.93 15.57 7.10
N SER A 10 58.95 15.68 7.99
CA SER A 10 60.02 14.70 8.14
C SER A 10 60.12 14.27 9.61
N PRO A 11 59.65 13.03 9.98
CA PRO A 11 59.05 12.02 9.12
C PRO A 11 57.65 12.42 8.64
N SER A 12 57.29 11.97 7.44
CA SER A 12 55.95 12.18 6.87
C SER A 12 54.87 11.39 7.63
N LEU A 13 53.79 12.05 8.01
CA LEU A 13 52.64 11.45 8.66
C LEU A 13 51.61 11.02 7.58
N VAL A 14 51.04 9.84 7.76
CA VAL A 14 50.11 9.23 6.81
C VAL A 14 48.86 8.82 7.54
N GLN A 15 47.68 9.20 7.00
CA GLN A 15 46.40 8.72 7.46
C GLN A 15 45.61 8.10 6.30
N PHE A 16 44.89 7.02 6.60
CA PHE A 16 43.97 6.36 5.67
C PHE A 16 42.55 6.55 6.16
N LYS A 17 41.62 6.82 5.22
CA LYS A 17 40.21 6.85 5.47
C LYS A 17 39.48 5.96 4.44
N THR A 18 38.77 4.96 4.92
CA THR A 18 37.90 4.12 4.08
C THR A 18 36.51 4.73 4.07
N VAL A 19 35.97 4.92 2.88
CA VAL A 19 34.55 5.30 2.66
C VAL A 19 33.86 4.19 1.91
N ASN A 20 32.83 3.63 2.52
CA ASN A 20 31.96 2.64 1.87
C ASN A 20 30.87 3.38 1.09
N ILE A 21 30.85 3.17 -0.23
CA ILE A 21 29.81 3.68 -1.11
C ILE A 21 28.95 2.49 -1.53
N ARG A 22 27.67 2.57 -1.25
CA ARG A 22 26.69 1.60 -1.73
C ARG A 22 25.94 2.22 -2.92
N VAL A 23 26.01 1.57 -4.05
CA VAL A 23 25.21 1.92 -5.22
C VAL A 23 23.91 1.14 -5.12
N VAL A 24 22.78 1.84 -5.26
CA VAL A 24 21.44 1.25 -5.23
C VAL A 24 20.76 1.45 -6.58
N GLY A 25 19.86 0.55 -6.93
CA GLY A 25 19.07 0.67 -8.16
C GLY A 25 18.08 1.84 -8.09
N PRO A 26 17.83 2.56 -9.18
CA PRO A 26 16.83 3.62 -9.21
C PRO A 26 15.43 3.05 -8.98
N PRO A 27 14.43 3.90 -8.61
CA PRO A 27 13.07 3.46 -8.45
C PRO A 27 12.48 3.01 -9.80
N PRO A 28 11.72 1.90 -9.86
CA PRO A 28 10.93 1.55 -11.03
C PRO A 28 9.88 2.63 -11.36
N VAL A 29 9.50 2.75 -12.63
CA VAL A 29 8.53 3.75 -13.08
C VAL A 29 7.21 3.08 -13.42
N LEU A 30 6.23 3.19 -12.52
CA LEU A 30 4.86 2.73 -12.72
C LEU A 30 4.11 3.63 -13.71
N GLN A 31 3.28 3.00 -14.55
CA GLN A 31 2.28 3.68 -15.36
C GLN A 31 0.92 3.63 -14.63
N ALA A 32 -0.04 4.43 -15.11
CA ALA A 32 -1.39 4.41 -14.56
C ALA A 32 -2.01 3.01 -14.74
N PRO A 33 -2.48 2.35 -13.65
CA PRO A 33 -3.11 1.05 -13.76
C PRO A 33 -4.44 1.13 -14.52
N VAL A 34 -4.78 0.06 -15.24
CA VAL A 34 -6.04 -0.03 -15.98
C VAL A 34 -6.97 -1.00 -15.28
N LEU A 35 -8.16 -0.52 -14.91
CA LEU A 35 -9.19 -1.32 -14.27
C LEU A 35 -10.04 -2.03 -15.31
N ASN A 36 -10.22 -3.34 -15.14
CA ASN A 36 -11.24 -4.14 -15.81
C ASN A 36 -12.41 -4.36 -14.86
N LEU A 37 -13.52 -3.67 -15.09
CA LEU A 37 -14.71 -3.74 -14.24
C LEU A 37 -15.39 -5.11 -14.31
N ALA A 38 -15.40 -5.77 -15.47
CA ALA A 38 -16.09 -7.06 -15.64
C ALA A 38 -15.46 -8.18 -14.80
N THR A 39 -14.14 -8.16 -14.67
CA THR A 39 -13.37 -9.14 -13.87
C THR A 39 -12.94 -8.59 -12.51
N ARG A 40 -13.21 -7.32 -12.25
CA ARG A 40 -12.71 -6.58 -11.08
C ARG A 40 -11.21 -6.81 -10.88
N SER A 41 -10.44 -6.64 -11.95
CA SER A 41 -8.99 -6.81 -11.91
C SER A 41 -8.29 -5.55 -12.41
N ALA A 42 -7.04 -5.36 -11.97
CA ALA A 42 -6.20 -4.25 -12.36
C ALA A 42 -5.01 -4.75 -13.18
N GLN A 43 -4.83 -4.21 -14.36
CA GLN A 43 -3.61 -4.39 -15.12
C GLN A 43 -2.60 -3.32 -14.70
N ILE A 44 -1.51 -3.77 -14.08
CA ILE A 44 -0.39 -2.96 -13.63
C ILE A 44 0.68 -3.02 -14.70
N THR A 45 1.15 -1.88 -15.18
CA THR A 45 2.21 -1.80 -16.17
C THR A 45 3.30 -0.82 -15.73
N TRP A 46 4.50 -1.02 -16.23
CA TRP A 46 5.65 -0.15 -15.93
C TRP A 46 6.60 -0.07 -17.10
N VAL A 47 7.43 0.96 -17.07
CA VAL A 47 8.49 1.15 -18.07
C VAL A 47 9.60 0.11 -17.83
N ASP A 48 10.24 -0.36 -18.90
CA ASP A 48 11.42 -1.20 -18.80
C ASP A 48 12.39 -0.66 -17.74
N TYR A 49 12.78 -1.54 -16.82
CA TYR A 49 13.61 -1.10 -15.70
C TYR A 49 15.02 -0.71 -16.16
N ALA A 50 15.47 0.46 -15.73
CA ALA A 50 16.75 1.04 -16.19
C ALA A 50 17.97 0.14 -15.92
N CYS A 51 17.91 -0.70 -14.87
CA CYS A 51 18.98 -1.65 -14.52
C CYS A 51 18.56 -3.11 -14.75
N LYS A 52 17.75 -3.39 -15.77
CA LYS A 52 17.23 -4.75 -16.05
C LYS A 52 18.32 -5.79 -16.26
N ASP A 53 19.49 -5.40 -16.79
CA ASP A 53 20.63 -6.31 -17.00
C ASP A 53 21.30 -6.77 -15.69
N LYS A 54 20.97 -6.16 -14.57
CA LYS A 54 21.51 -6.43 -13.24
C LYS A 54 20.49 -6.96 -12.25
N ALA A 55 19.22 -6.60 -12.42
CA ALA A 55 18.12 -7.06 -11.58
C ALA A 55 17.59 -8.42 -12.09
N VAL A 56 16.96 -9.19 -11.20
CA VAL A 56 16.42 -10.52 -11.52
C VAL A 56 14.91 -10.54 -11.55
N SER A 57 14.26 -9.75 -10.69
CA SER A 57 12.80 -9.75 -10.58
C SER A 57 12.25 -8.38 -10.19
N MET A 58 10.96 -8.22 -10.44
CA MET A 58 10.16 -7.09 -10.01
C MET A 58 9.11 -7.56 -9.01
N GLN A 59 9.06 -6.95 -7.85
CA GLN A 59 8.03 -7.13 -6.82
C GLN A 59 6.93 -6.11 -7.02
N ILE A 60 5.68 -6.57 -6.93
CA ILE A 60 4.48 -5.75 -7.03
C ILE A 60 3.83 -5.71 -5.63
N TRP A 61 3.69 -4.51 -5.11
CA TRP A 61 3.15 -4.24 -3.80
C TRP A 61 1.84 -3.48 -3.90
N ARG A 62 0.84 -3.88 -3.11
CA ARG A 62 -0.51 -3.30 -3.09
C ARG A 62 -0.89 -2.86 -1.68
N ARG A 63 -1.64 -1.77 -1.62
CA ARG A 63 -2.29 -1.28 -0.41
C ARG A 63 -3.71 -0.80 -0.74
N VAL A 64 -4.61 -0.86 0.23
CA VAL A 64 -5.89 -0.14 0.19
C VAL A 64 -5.66 1.26 0.75
N ASP A 65 -6.20 2.26 0.08
CA ASP A 65 -5.96 3.69 0.27
C ASP A 65 -4.52 4.16 -0.02
N SER A 66 -4.42 5.45 -0.27
CA SER A 66 -3.13 6.08 -0.57
C SER A 66 -2.30 6.34 0.68
N SER A 67 -0.98 6.32 0.50
CA SER A 67 -0.01 6.70 1.50
C SER A 67 0.46 8.14 1.24
N THR A 68 0.73 8.90 2.29
CA THR A 68 1.37 10.22 2.19
C THR A 68 2.89 10.12 2.10
N PHE A 69 3.44 8.91 2.14
CA PHE A 69 4.88 8.67 2.11
C PHE A 69 5.48 9.00 0.74
N VAL A 70 6.44 9.92 0.75
CA VAL A 70 7.28 10.23 -0.41
C VAL A 70 8.57 9.43 -0.29
N PRO A 71 8.89 8.53 -1.25
CA PRO A 71 10.13 7.76 -1.20
C PRO A 71 11.34 8.69 -1.31
N ASP A 72 12.24 8.59 -0.34
CA ASP A 72 13.52 9.28 -0.36
C ASP A 72 14.59 8.32 0.16
N CYS A 73 15.54 7.95 -0.69
CA CYS A 73 16.68 7.09 -0.37
C CYS A 73 16.38 5.77 0.36
N VAL A 74 15.11 5.30 0.33
CA VAL A 74 14.68 4.05 0.95
C VAL A 74 14.72 2.93 -0.08
N THR A 75 15.48 1.88 0.19
CA THR A 75 15.51 0.65 -0.63
C THR A 75 14.51 -0.37 -0.09
N GLY A 76 13.80 -1.03 -1.02
CA GLY A 76 12.75 -1.98 -0.65
C GLY A 76 11.48 -1.30 -0.15
N MET A 77 10.48 -2.13 0.17
CA MET A 77 9.20 -1.66 0.71
C MET A 77 9.25 -1.57 2.24
N PRO A 78 9.09 -0.37 2.84
CA PRO A 78 9.04 -0.25 4.30
C PRO A 78 7.77 -0.90 4.89
N ASP A 79 7.93 -1.76 5.89
CA ASP A 79 6.84 -2.51 6.52
C ASP A 79 5.76 -1.61 7.13
N PHE A 80 6.17 -0.45 7.70
CA PHE A 80 5.24 0.49 8.34
C PHE A 80 4.24 1.15 7.37
N LEU A 81 4.45 1.02 6.06
CA LEU A 81 3.54 1.58 5.06
C LEU A 81 2.31 0.70 4.83
N GLY A 82 2.27 -0.52 5.35
CA GLY A 82 1.14 -1.43 5.23
C GLY A 82 0.86 -1.90 3.79
N PHE A 83 1.88 -1.94 2.92
CA PHE A 83 1.77 -2.58 1.62
C PHE A 83 1.97 -4.08 1.75
N SER A 84 1.19 -4.85 1.00
CA SER A 84 1.32 -6.30 0.89
C SER A 84 1.95 -6.67 -0.44
N LEU A 85 2.90 -7.60 -0.42
CA LEU A 85 3.47 -8.18 -1.63
C LEU A 85 2.42 -9.08 -2.29
N ILE A 86 1.99 -8.73 -3.51
CA ILE A 86 0.95 -9.47 -4.24
C ILE A 86 1.50 -10.28 -5.41
N GLY A 87 2.74 -10.04 -5.81
CA GLY A 87 3.38 -10.80 -6.87
C GLY A 87 4.85 -10.46 -7.05
N THR A 88 5.56 -11.42 -7.63
CA THR A 88 6.94 -11.24 -8.08
C THR A 88 7.05 -11.83 -9.48
N VAL A 89 7.56 -11.06 -10.42
CA VAL A 89 7.72 -11.47 -11.82
C VAL A 89 9.17 -11.31 -12.28
N PRO A 90 9.61 -12.05 -13.30
CA PRO A 90 10.93 -11.83 -13.90
C PRO A 90 11.11 -10.37 -14.35
N ILE A 91 12.34 -9.85 -14.27
CA ILE A 91 12.63 -8.45 -14.59
C ILE A 91 12.33 -8.08 -16.05
N SER A 92 12.29 -9.07 -16.94
CA SER A 92 11.91 -8.90 -18.34
C SER A 92 10.41 -8.66 -18.57
N THR A 93 9.59 -8.91 -17.53
CA THR A 93 8.16 -8.66 -17.55
C THR A 93 7.89 -7.21 -17.18
N THR A 94 6.97 -6.56 -17.89
CA THR A 94 6.58 -5.16 -17.66
C THR A 94 5.09 -5.01 -17.34
N THR A 95 4.42 -6.12 -17.03
CA THR A 95 2.99 -6.13 -16.70
C THR A 95 2.68 -7.17 -15.64
N PHE A 96 1.63 -6.90 -14.85
CA PHE A 96 1.07 -7.82 -13.86
C PHE A 96 -0.44 -7.62 -13.78
N ASN A 97 -1.23 -8.69 -13.68
CA ASN A 97 -2.67 -8.61 -13.49
C ASN A 97 -3.03 -8.94 -12.04
N ASP A 98 -3.51 -7.93 -11.33
CA ASP A 98 -4.02 -8.10 -9.97
C ASP A 98 -5.52 -8.42 -10.01
N ASN A 99 -5.85 -9.68 -9.77
CA ASN A 99 -7.23 -10.17 -9.65
C ASN A 99 -7.57 -10.64 -8.23
N ASN A 100 -6.75 -10.26 -7.25
CA ASN A 100 -6.92 -10.63 -5.84
C ASN A 100 -7.04 -12.15 -5.64
N GLY A 101 -6.15 -12.91 -6.26
CA GLY A 101 -6.18 -14.39 -6.17
C GLY A 101 -7.41 -15.03 -6.83
N GLY A 102 -8.04 -14.37 -7.79
CA GLY A 102 -9.24 -14.84 -8.47
C GLY A 102 -10.56 -14.34 -7.89
N ASN A 103 -10.54 -13.67 -6.72
CA ASN A 103 -11.75 -13.16 -6.07
C ASN A 103 -12.18 -11.78 -6.62
N GLY A 104 -11.34 -11.15 -7.40
CA GLY A 104 -11.53 -9.78 -7.85
C GLY A 104 -11.25 -8.75 -6.75
N LEU A 105 -10.98 -7.53 -7.18
CA LEU A 105 -10.79 -6.38 -6.30
C LEU A 105 -12.15 -5.97 -5.70
N ALA A 106 -12.14 -5.54 -4.45
CA ALA A 106 -13.36 -5.12 -3.76
C ALA A 106 -13.88 -3.80 -4.34
N SER A 107 -15.19 -3.74 -4.56
CA SER A 107 -15.87 -2.50 -4.93
C SER A 107 -15.78 -1.47 -3.80
N GLY A 108 -15.70 -0.19 -4.14
CA GLY A 108 -15.59 0.92 -3.21
C GLY A 108 -14.18 1.14 -2.64
N ALA A 109 -13.25 0.21 -2.83
CA ALA A 109 -11.88 0.34 -2.35
C ALA A 109 -10.99 1.06 -3.39
N LYS A 110 -10.10 1.90 -2.89
CA LYS A 110 -9.04 2.54 -3.68
C LYS A 110 -7.77 1.73 -3.54
N TYR A 111 -7.31 1.10 -4.61
CA TYR A 111 -6.08 0.31 -4.60
C TYR A 111 -4.90 1.12 -5.11
N CYS A 112 -3.80 1.08 -4.37
CA CYS A 112 -2.56 1.77 -4.69
C CYS A 112 -1.42 0.78 -4.79
N TYR A 113 -0.51 1.03 -5.73
CA TYR A 113 0.59 0.12 -6.08
C TYR A 113 1.93 0.81 -6.02
N ARG A 114 2.94 0.03 -5.66
CA ARG A 114 4.36 0.38 -5.73
C ARG A 114 5.16 -0.81 -6.23
N LEU A 115 6.33 -0.56 -6.78
CA LEU A 115 7.25 -1.56 -7.30
C LEU A 115 8.62 -1.48 -6.62
N VAL A 116 9.25 -2.64 -6.53
CA VAL A 116 10.64 -2.78 -6.07
C VAL A 116 11.34 -3.80 -6.97
N ALA A 117 12.48 -3.43 -7.54
CA ALA A 117 13.33 -4.36 -8.28
C ALA A 117 14.32 -5.07 -7.34
N VAL A 118 14.51 -6.37 -7.54
CA VAL A 118 15.38 -7.22 -6.72
C VAL A 118 16.63 -7.58 -7.50
N PHE A 119 17.79 -7.53 -6.84
CA PHE A 119 19.10 -7.84 -7.41
C PHE A 119 19.60 -9.20 -6.91
N PRO A 120 20.41 -9.93 -7.72
CA PRO A 120 20.84 -11.28 -7.39
C PRO A 120 21.91 -11.29 -6.30
N GLN A 121 21.97 -12.40 -5.56
CA GLN A 121 23.07 -12.69 -4.66
C GLN A 121 24.38 -12.98 -5.46
N PRO A 122 25.59 -12.73 -4.90
CA PRO A 122 25.86 -12.38 -3.50
C PRO A 122 25.79 -10.88 -3.18
N GLY A 123 25.74 -9.98 -4.17
CA GLY A 123 25.60 -8.55 -3.95
C GLY A 123 24.26 -8.21 -3.33
N GLY A 124 23.21 -8.83 -3.82
CA GLY A 124 21.84 -8.74 -3.30
C GLY A 124 21.30 -7.32 -3.22
N GLY A 125 20.11 -7.22 -2.64
CA GLY A 125 19.49 -5.96 -2.32
C GLY A 125 18.30 -5.62 -3.21
N GLU A 126 17.71 -4.47 -2.92
CA GLU A 126 16.50 -3.98 -3.54
C GLU A 126 16.75 -2.55 -4.07
N SER A 127 16.01 -2.19 -5.10
CA SER A 127 15.99 -0.82 -5.63
C SER A 127 15.37 0.16 -4.63
N LEU A 128 15.49 1.44 -4.92
CA LEU A 128 14.58 2.42 -4.34
C LEU A 128 13.14 2.05 -4.70
N VAL A 129 12.20 2.29 -3.77
CA VAL A 129 10.78 2.03 -4.00
C VAL A 129 10.22 3.02 -5.03
N SER A 130 9.33 2.56 -5.90
CA SER A 130 8.67 3.42 -6.89
C SER A 130 7.79 4.48 -6.24
N GLN A 131 7.42 5.51 -7.01
CA GLN A 131 6.29 6.36 -6.64
C GLN A 131 5.01 5.53 -6.57
N GLU A 132 4.08 5.98 -5.76
CA GLU A 132 2.76 5.36 -5.63
C GLU A 132 1.87 5.76 -6.80
N VAL A 133 1.19 4.78 -7.38
CA VAL A 133 0.15 5.01 -8.38
C VAL A 133 -1.10 4.26 -7.94
N CYS A 134 -2.24 4.96 -7.92
CA CYS A 134 -3.50 4.40 -7.46
C CYS A 134 -4.48 4.23 -8.61
N LEU A 135 -5.30 3.17 -8.52
CA LEU A 135 -6.54 3.09 -9.30
C LEU A 135 -7.52 4.16 -8.82
N PRO A 136 -8.38 4.67 -9.70
CA PRO A 136 -9.60 5.32 -9.25
C PRO A 136 -10.39 4.33 -8.38
N PRO A 137 -11.21 4.81 -7.44
CA PRO A 137 -12.07 3.93 -6.66
C PRO A 137 -12.93 3.06 -7.58
N ILE A 138 -13.00 1.76 -7.28
CA ILE A 138 -13.90 0.85 -7.99
C ILE A 138 -15.32 1.23 -7.58
N LEU A 139 -16.16 1.54 -8.55
CA LEU A 139 -17.52 1.97 -8.31
C LEU A 139 -18.31 0.89 -7.55
N ALA A 140 -19.11 1.31 -6.57
CA ALA A 140 -19.92 0.43 -5.74
C ALA A 140 -21.25 1.09 -5.41
N ASP A 141 -22.33 0.31 -5.45
CA ASP A 141 -23.69 0.74 -5.08
C ASP A 141 -23.84 0.85 -3.56
N LEU A 142 -22.93 0.24 -2.80
CA LEU A 142 -23.02 0.11 -1.35
C LEU A 142 -21.80 0.76 -0.67
N PRO A 143 -21.97 1.24 0.57
CA PRO A 143 -20.82 1.65 1.37
C PRO A 143 -19.91 0.44 1.61
N THR A 144 -18.60 0.64 1.49
CA THR A 144 -17.61 -0.42 1.66
C THR A 144 -16.65 -0.05 2.77
N ILE A 145 -16.46 -0.95 3.75
CA ILE A 145 -15.44 -0.79 4.79
C ILE A 145 -14.07 -0.92 4.13
N THR A 146 -13.25 0.11 4.24
CA THR A 146 -11.91 0.20 3.61
C THR A 146 -10.77 0.05 4.60
N ASN A 147 -11.05 0.27 5.89
CA ASN A 147 -10.05 0.13 6.94
C ASN A 147 -10.71 -0.29 8.25
N VAL A 148 -10.07 -1.23 8.95
CA VAL A 148 -10.32 -1.56 10.35
C VAL A 148 -8.97 -1.71 11.02
N SER A 149 -8.66 -0.85 11.99
CA SER A 149 -7.40 -0.91 12.73
C SER A 149 -7.63 -0.92 14.23
N VAL A 150 -6.82 -1.69 14.95
CA VAL A 150 -6.80 -1.70 16.40
C VAL A 150 -5.89 -0.55 16.85
N GLU A 151 -6.47 0.46 17.47
CA GLU A 151 -5.74 1.63 17.97
C GLU A 151 -5.22 1.41 19.41
N VAL A 152 -6.04 0.73 20.23
CA VAL A 152 -5.67 0.41 21.61
C VAL A 152 -6.03 -1.05 21.90
N THR A 153 -5.04 -1.82 22.36
CA THR A 153 -5.23 -3.19 22.84
C THR A 153 -5.32 -3.17 24.37
N SER A 154 -6.51 -3.44 24.90
CA SER A 154 -6.77 -3.50 26.32
C SER A 154 -7.84 -4.56 26.63
N ARG A 155 -7.84 -5.11 27.86
CA ARG A 155 -8.89 -6.03 28.31
C ARG A 155 -10.18 -5.31 28.70
N THR A 156 -10.11 -4.03 28.99
CA THR A 156 -11.22 -3.25 29.53
C THR A 156 -11.48 -1.95 28.77
N ASP A 157 -10.61 -1.58 27.86
CA ASP A 157 -10.67 -0.31 27.14
C ASP A 157 -9.97 -0.44 25.78
N GLY A 158 -10.42 -1.40 24.96
CA GLY A 158 -9.93 -1.60 23.61
C GLY A 158 -10.57 -0.62 22.63
N HIS A 159 -9.80 -0.13 21.65
CA HIS A 159 -10.31 0.78 20.63
C HIS A 159 -10.06 0.21 19.24
N ILE A 160 -11.09 0.28 18.37
CA ILE A 160 -10.99 -0.05 16.93
C ILE A 160 -11.41 1.16 16.12
N PHE A 161 -10.55 1.59 15.20
CA PHE A 161 -10.87 2.60 14.20
C PHE A 161 -11.40 1.95 12.94
N ILE A 162 -12.50 2.46 12.41
CA ILE A 162 -13.18 1.95 11.23
C ILE A 162 -13.35 3.09 10.23
N ARG A 163 -13.08 2.80 8.96
CA ARG A 163 -13.32 3.72 7.84
C ARG A 163 -14.08 3.00 6.74
N TRP A 164 -14.99 3.71 6.08
CA TRP A 164 -15.73 3.22 4.93
C TRP A 164 -15.79 4.27 3.83
N THR A 165 -16.26 3.88 2.66
CA THR A 165 -16.57 4.79 1.55
C THR A 165 -18.09 4.93 1.43
N LYS A 166 -18.53 6.10 0.95
CA LYS A 166 -19.90 6.26 0.52
C LYS A 166 -20.15 5.48 -0.79
N PRO A 167 -21.42 5.17 -1.14
CA PRO A 167 -21.76 4.64 -2.45
C PRO A 167 -21.30 5.57 -3.57
N TYR A 168 -20.65 5.04 -4.60
CA TYR A 168 -20.12 5.84 -5.72
C TYR A 168 -21.07 5.87 -6.92
N GLU A 169 -21.87 4.83 -7.13
CA GLU A 169 -22.79 4.67 -8.27
C GLU A 169 -24.26 4.68 -7.87
N ALA A 170 -24.60 5.12 -6.66
CA ALA A 170 -25.99 5.25 -6.28
C ALA A 170 -26.69 6.30 -7.15
N ASP A 171 -27.80 5.91 -7.77
CA ASP A 171 -28.65 6.82 -8.51
C ASP A 171 -29.21 7.90 -7.56
N PRO A 172 -28.84 9.19 -7.71
CA PRO A 172 -29.32 10.25 -6.81
C PRO A 172 -30.84 10.45 -6.86
N GLY A 173 -31.53 9.94 -7.90
CA GLY A 173 -32.99 9.96 -8.00
C GLY A 173 -33.65 8.90 -7.13
N GLN A 174 -33.00 7.75 -6.97
CA GLN A 174 -33.49 6.65 -6.13
C GLN A 174 -32.91 6.72 -4.69
N PHE A 175 -31.67 7.16 -4.57
CA PHE A 175 -30.94 7.23 -3.31
C PHE A 175 -30.35 8.65 -3.14
N PRO A 176 -31.16 9.65 -2.79
CA PRO A 176 -30.67 11.02 -2.67
C PRO A 176 -29.68 11.19 -1.49
N PRO A 177 -28.55 11.88 -1.68
CA PRO A 177 -27.68 12.27 -0.58
C PRO A 177 -28.38 13.34 0.31
N PRO A 178 -27.95 13.54 1.57
CA PRO A 178 -26.84 12.86 2.25
C PRO A 178 -27.17 11.44 2.70
N TYR A 179 -26.18 10.52 2.55
CA TYR A 179 -26.37 9.15 3.03
C TYR A 179 -26.24 9.09 4.55
N THR A 180 -26.98 8.15 5.16
CA THR A 180 -26.91 7.85 6.58
C THR A 180 -26.43 6.41 6.76
N TYR A 181 -25.45 6.20 7.61
CA TYR A 181 -24.82 4.90 7.85
C TYR A 181 -25.16 4.38 9.24
N GLU A 182 -25.44 3.10 9.32
CA GLU A 182 -25.54 2.36 10.58
C GLU A 182 -24.35 1.39 10.65
N LEU A 183 -23.56 1.46 11.70
CA LEU A 183 -22.45 0.55 11.92
C LEU A 183 -22.87 -0.56 12.87
N HIS A 184 -22.62 -1.79 12.47
CA HIS A 184 -22.95 -2.98 13.24
C HIS A 184 -21.68 -3.75 13.60
N ARG A 185 -21.63 -4.32 14.79
CA ARG A 185 -20.55 -5.16 15.29
C ARG A 185 -21.08 -6.49 15.81
N ALA A 186 -20.36 -7.57 15.57
CA ALA A 186 -20.56 -8.86 16.20
C ALA A 186 -19.24 -9.37 16.79
N GLU A 187 -19.34 -10.22 17.80
CA GLU A 187 -18.20 -10.97 18.30
C GLU A 187 -17.95 -12.22 17.45
N GLY A 188 -16.69 -12.59 17.30
CA GLY A 188 -16.25 -13.79 16.59
C GLY A 188 -16.25 -13.66 15.06
N PHE A 189 -15.90 -14.78 14.40
CA PHE A 189 -15.71 -14.86 12.95
C PHE A 189 -17.01 -15.03 12.15
N SER A 190 -18.03 -15.57 12.76
CA SER A 190 -19.31 -15.87 12.13
C SER A 190 -20.29 -14.75 12.41
N GLY A 191 -20.19 -13.64 11.67
CA GLY A 191 -21.11 -12.52 11.82
C GLY A 191 -22.56 -13.00 11.77
N ASN A 192 -23.38 -12.62 12.75
CA ASN A 192 -24.82 -12.88 12.72
C ASN A 192 -25.47 -11.80 11.85
N ILE A 193 -26.25 -12.19 10.85
CA ILE A 193 -26.99 -11.27 9.99
C ILE A 193 -28.03 -10.42 10.73
N ASN A 194 -28.41 -10.80 11.95
CA ASN A 194 -29.32 -10.07 12.83
C ASN A 194 -28.57 -9.17 13.82
N LEU A 195 -27.49 -8.53 13.39
CA LEU A 195 -26.71 -7.61 14.23
C LEU A 195 -27.59 -6.44 14.66
N THR A 196 -27.70 -6.25 15.95
CA THR A 196 -28.16 -4.97 16.49
C THR A 196 -27.11 -3.90 16.22
N PRO A 197 -27.51 -2.64 15.95
CA PRO A 197 -26.53 -1.57 15.84
C PRO A 197 -25.61 -1.58 17.06
N ALA A 198 -24.31 -1.71 16.84
CA ALA A 198 -23.33 -1.75 17.93
C ALA A 198 -23.25 -0.40 18.66
N PHE A 199 -23.79 0.66 18.02
CA PHE A 199 -23.59 2.03 18.48
C PHE A 199 -24.89 2.81 18.43
N PRO A 200 -25.21 3.56 19.49
CA PRO A 200 -26.30 4.51 19.45
C PRO A 200 -25.94 5.65 18.48
N GLY A 201 -26.72 5.82 17.47
CA GLY A 201 -26.61 6.90 16.51
C GLY A 201 -26.21 6.49 15.11
N ARG A 202 -26.68 7.27 14.18
CA ARG A 202 -26.35 7.17 12.77
C ARG A 202 -25.26 8.15 12.43
N ARG A 203 -24.41 7.78 11.47
CA ARG A 203 -23.44 8.69 10.86
C ARG A 203 -24.01 9.17 9.53
N SER A 204 -23.81 10.43 9.20
CA SER A 204 -24.26 11.02 7.93
C SER A 204 -23.10 11.64 7.19
N ASP A 205 -23.20 11.69 5.86
CA ASP A 205 -22.23 12.41 5.05
C ASP A 205 -21.91 13.80 5.62
N PRO A 206 -20.66 14.23 5.62
CA PRO A 206 -19.48 13.56 5.03
C PRO A 206 -18.74 12.58 5.94
N ASP A 207 -19.28 12.24 7.13
CA ASP A 207 -18.60 11.42 8.13
C ASP A 207 -18.60 9.94 7.70
N THR A 208 -17.43 9.43 7.34
CA THR A 208 -17.18 8.05 6.92
C THR A 208 -16.17 7.33 7.81
N THR A 209 -16.02 7.79 9.05
CA THR A 209 -15.12 7.20 10.04
C THR A 209 -15.81 7.01 11.39
N PHE A 210 -15.34 6.03 12.15
CA PHE A 210 -15.81 5.77 13.51
C PHE A 210 -14.68 5.18 14.36
N LEU A 211 -14.58 5.66 15.59
CA LEU A 211 -13.73 5.06 16.62
C LEU A 211 -14.63 4.32 17.64
N ASP A 212 -14.56 3.00 17.63
CA ASP A 212 -15.22 2.16 18.63
C ASP A 212 -14.35 2.08 19.89
N THR A 213 -14.84 2.62 20.97
CA THR A 213 -14.18 2.63 22.28
C THR A 213 -14.88 1.74 23.30
N GLN A 214 -15.83 0.91 22.86
CA GLN A 214 -16.66 0.06 23.75
C GLN A 214 -16.29 -1.42 23.60
N LEU A 215 -15.02 -1.73 23.44
CA LEU A 215 -14.52 -3.10 23.38
C LEU A 215 -14.17 -3.57 24.81
N ASN A 216 -15.02 -4.38 25.38
CA ASN A 216 -14.82 -5.02 26.69
C ASN A 216 -14.46 -6.49 26.47
#